data_4f3e694d71c163bed5a0c4644b83c788
#
_entry.id   4f3e694d71c163bed5a0c4644b83c788
#
_cell.length_a   1.000
_cell.length_b   1.000
_cell.length_c   1.000
_cell.angle_alpha   90.00
_cell.angle_beta   90.00
_cell.angle_gamma   90.00
#
_symmetry.space_group_name_H-M   'P 1'
#
loop_
_entity.id
_entity.type
_entity.pdbx_description
1 polymer ?
#
loop_
_entity_poly.entity_id
_entity_poly.type
_entity_poly.pdbx_seq_one_letter_code
_entity_poly.pdbx_strand_id
1 'polypeptide(L)'
;MAIKVYVDQGHNPRLFNTGAEGNGYFEQDITYRIGIILADYLREDPAFEVRLSRPNQDTLLGSSNSGSLSARVLDANSWGADIFVSLHTNASVNPSANGSECLIYSNLATKARELALDILDQMTLITGLRDRGIVERPGLYVLRRTQMPAVVVEMGFITNPSDAYLLATSPNLFALGIYRGIARYAGA
;
A
#
# COMPACT_ATOMS: atom_id res chain seq x y z
N MET A 1 15.80 15.45 -10.65
CA MET A 1 15.78 15.05 -9.22
C MET A 1 15.02 13.74 -9.13
N ALA A 2 15.44 12.82 -8.27
CA ALA A 2 14.70 11.58 -8.05
C ALA A 2 13.32 11.86 -7.44
N ILE A 3 12.33 11.07 -7.81
CA ILE A 3 10.96 11.15 -7.30
C ILE A 3 10.91 10.48 -5.92
N LYS A 4 10.43 11.20 -4.92
CA LYS A 4 10.32 10.73 -3.54
C LYS A 4 9.07 9.91 -3.33
N VAL A 5 9.22 8.59 -3.15
CA VAL A 5 8.12 7.67 -2.91
C VAL A 5 8.08 7.28 -1.43
N TYR A 6 6.99 7.63 -0.76
CA TYR A 6 6.74 7.17 0.60
C TYR A 6 5.93 5.88 0.56
N VAL A 7 6.58 4.78 0.96
CA VAL A 7 5.94 3.47 1.07
C VAL A 7 5.45 3.28 2.49
N ASP A 8 4.14 3.35 2.68
CA ASP A 8 3.47 3.15 3.95
C ASP A 8 3.06 1.68 4.09
N GLN A 9 3.78 0.95 4.93
CA GLN A 9 3.39 -0.40 5.31
C GLN A 9 2.26 -0.33 6.34
N GLY A 10 1.04 -0.60 5.91
CA GLY A 10 -0.15 -0.52 6.75
C GLY A 10 0.02 -1.24 8.09
N HIS A 11 -0.61 -0.68 9.11
CA HIS A 11 -0.67 -1.23 10.47
C HIS A 11 0.65 -1.21 11.26
N ASN A 12 0.52 -1.50 12.55
CA ASN A 12 1.61 -1.72 13.49
C ASN A 12 1.75 -3.22 13.79
N PRO A 13 2.94 -3.67 14.19
CA PRO A 13 3.16 -5.11 14.47
C PRO A 13 2.39 -5.62 15.69
N ARG A 14 2.01 -4.73 16.62
CA ARG A 14 1.33 -5.07 17.88
C ARG A 14 0.66 -3.86 18.53
N LEU A 15 -0.06 -4.09 19.60
CA LEU A 15 -0.70 -3.17 20.55
C LEU A 15 -1.93 -2.45 19.98
N PHE A 16 -1.79 -1.65 18.98
CA PHE A 16 -2.86 -0.86 18.37
C PHE A 16 -2.63 -0.75 16.85
N ASN A 17 -3.73 -0.59 16.12
CA ASN A 17 -3.70 -0.51 14.66
C ASN A 17 -3.00 -1.73 14.01
N THR A 18 -3.38 -2.94 14.44
CA THR A 18 -2.72 -4.21 14.03
C THR A 18 -3.27 -4.82 12.74
N GLY A 19 -4.35 -4.28 12.18
CA GLY A 19 -4.91 -4.78 10.93
C GLY A 19 -5.80 -6.02 11.07
N ALA A 20 -6.13 -6.61 9.93
CA ALA A 20 -6.95 -7.80 9.83
C ALA A 20 -6.13 -9.08 10.02
N GLU A 21 -6.85 -10.16 10.35
CA GLU A 21 -6.30 -11.52 10.45
C GLU A 21 -7.19 -12.46 9.62
N GLY A 22 -6.57 -13.38 8.90
CA GLY A 22 -7.29 -14.39 8.12
C GLY A 22 -6.38 -15.50 7.63
N ASN A 23 -6.92 -16.72 7.55
CA ASN A 23 -6.21 -17.91 7.05
C ASN A 23 -4.85 -18.18 7.72
N GLY A 24 -4.68 -17.77 8.98
CA GLY A 24 -3.43 -17.92 9.75
C GLY A 24 -2.38 -16.85 9.44
N TYR A 25 -2.72 -15.80 8.72
CA TYR A 25 -1.85 -14.68 8.39
C TYR A 25 -2.33 -13.38 9.05
N PHE A 26 -1.38 -12.45 9.28
CA PHE A 26 -1.61 -11.14 9.84
C PHE A 26 -1.30 -10.06 8.78
N GLU A 27 -2.21 -9.13 8.59
CA GLU A 27 -2.07 -8.06 7.61
C GLU A 27 -0.78 -7.25 7.80
N GLN A 28 -0.45 -6.88 9.05
CA GLN A 28 0.76 -6.11 9.35
C GLN A 28 2.07 -6.80 8.96
N ASP A 29 2.10 -8.13 8.89
CA ASP A 29 3.28 -8.88 8.49
C ASP A 29 3.39 -8.95 6.97
N ILE A 30 2.25 -9.11 6.28
CA ILE A 30 2.16 -9.09 4.82
C ILE A 30 2.56 -7.72 4.29
N THR A 31 1.97 -6.65 4.81
CA THR A 31 2.25 -5.28 4.36
C THR A 31 3.69 -4.88 4.62
N TYR A 32 4.26 -5.28 5.76
CA TYR A 32 5.67 -5.07 6.06
C TYR A 32 6.57 -5.75 5.03
N ARG A 33 6.36 -7.05 4.81
CA ARG A 33 7.19 -7.85 3.91
C ARG A 33 7.14 -7.35 2.47
N ILE A 34 5.95 -7.07 1.96
CA ILE A 34 5.78 -6.53 0.59
C ILE A 34 6.41 -5.15 0.48
N GLY A 35 6.24 -4.30 1.51
CA GLY A 35 6.81 -2.96 1.53
C GLY A 35 8.34 -2.92 1.52
N ILE A 36 9.01 -3.86 2.20
CA ILE A 36 10.49 -4.00 2.14
C ILE A 36 10.92 -4.34 0.72
N ILE A 37 10.30 -5.35 0.08
CA ILE A 37 10.64 -5.77 -1.29
C ILE A 37 10.38 -4.63 -2.29
N LEU A 38 9.26 -3.92 -2.15
CA LEU A 38 8.95 -2.75 -2.98
C LEU A 38 10.01 -1.66 -2.83
N ALA A 39 10.44 -1.40 -1.60
CA ALA A 39 11.49 -0.42 -1.35
C ALA A 39 12.83 -0.82 -1.98
N ASP A 40 13.13 -2.11 -2.05
CA ASP A 40 14.36 -2.58 -2.70
C ASP A 40 14.29 -2.35 -4.22
N TYR A 41 13.18 -2.66 -4.89
CA TYR A 41 12.99 -2.31 -6.31
C TYR A 41 13.12 -0.80 -6.56
N LEU A 42 12.53 0.03 -5.71
CA LEU A 42 12.63 1.50 -5.84
C LEU A 42 14.05 2.03 -5.60
N ARG A 43 14.83 1.42 -4.70
CA ARG A 43 16.24 1.80 -4.44
C ARG A 43 17.19 1.43 -5.58
N GLU A 44 16.88 0.35 -6.28
CA GLU A 44 17.68 -0.09 -7.44
C GLU A 44 17.44 0.80 -8.67
N ASP A 45 16.36 1.56 -8.70
CA ASP A 45 16.03 2.48 -9.80
C ASP A 45 16.44 3.92 -9.45
N PRO A 46 17.41 4.52 -10.18
CA PRO A 46 17.91 5.87 -9.92
C PRO A 46 16.85 6.98 -10.11
N ALA A 47 15.69 6.68 -10.69
CA ALA A 47 14.58 7.60 -10.82
C ALA A 47 13.90 7.90 -9.47
N PHE A 48 14.11 7.06 -8.45
CA PHE A 48 13.38 7.14 -7.18
C PHE A 48 14.29 7.31 -5.96
N GLU A 49 13.73 7.99 -4.96
CA GLU A 49 14.19 8.00 -3.57
C GLU A 49 13.05 7.46 -2.70
N VAL A 50 13.32 6.47 -1.86
CA VAL A 50 12.27 5.79 -1.09
C VAL A 50 12.44 5.97 0.40
N ARG A 51 11.32 6.20 1.09
CA ARG A 51 11.22 6.16 2.56
C ARG A 51 10.10 5.21 2.96
N LEU A 52 10.38 4.40 3.99
CA LEU A 52 9.44 3.44 4.58
C LEU A 52 8.83 4.01 5.85
N SER A 53 7.54 3.82 6.07
CA SER A 53 6.91 4.11 7.37
C SER A 53 7.44 3.19 8.48
N ARG A 54 7.70 1.92 8.14
CA ARG A 54 8.22 0.90 9.07
C ARG A 54 9.54 0.33 8.54
N PRO A 55 10.70 0.98 8.83
CA PRO A 55 11.99 0.50 8.34
C PRO A 55 12.42 -0.83 8.99
N ASN A 56 11.87 -1.17 10.16
CA ASN A 56 12.10 -2.43 10.87
C ASN A 56 10.77 -3.10 11.22
N GLN A 57 10.77 -4.43 11.32
CA GLN A 57 9.57 -5.23 11.62
C GLN A 57 8.89 -4.78 12.92
N ASP A 58 9.66 -4.42 13.94
CA ASP A 58 9.17 -4.01 15.26
C ASP A 58 8.83 -2.51 15.37
N THR A 59 8.94 -1.74 14.28
CA THR A 59 8.64 -0.31 14.30
C THR A 59 7.18 -0.07 14.69
N LEU A 60 6.99 0.65 15.82
CA LEU A 60 5.69 1.12 16.29
C LEU A 60 5.54 2.61 15.97
N LEU A 61 4.45 2.97 15.33
CA LEU A 61 4.13 4.34 14.97
C LEU A 61 3.01 4.88 15.87
N GLY A 62 3.27 6.01 16.51
CA GLY A 62 2.32 6.64 17.43
C GLY A 62 2.13 5.90 18.74
N SER A 63 1.08 6.26 19.49
CA SER A 63 0.72 5.66 20.79
C SER A 63 -0.74 5.25 20.87
N SER A 64 -1.45 5.29 19.75
CA SER A 64 -2.86 4.92 19.59
C SER A 64 -3.16 4.66 18.11
N ASN A 65 -4.36 4.16 17.78
CA ASN A 65 -4.80 4.00 16.38
C ASN A 65 -4.69 5.31 15.60
N SER A 66 -5.25 6.39 16.12
CA SER A 66 -5.19 7.72 15.47
C SER A 66 -3.78 8.30 15.44
N GLY A 67 -3.00 8.09 16.50
CA GLY A 67 -1.60 8.50 16.58
C GLY A 67 -0.73 7.79 15.54
N SER A 68 -0.98 6.51 15.29
CA SER A 68 -0.29 5.75 14.24
C SER A 68 -0.56 6.32 12.85
N LEU A 69 -1.82 6.62 12.52
CA LEU A 69 -2.18 7.24 11.24
C LEU A 69 -1.57 8.64 11.09
N SER A 70 -1.58 9.43 12.16
CA SER A 70 -0.99 10.77 12.16
C SER A 70 0.53 10.74 11.95
N ALA A 71 1.23 9.81 12.60
CA ALA A 71 2.67 9.68 12.46
C ALA A 71 3.11 9.40 11.02
N ARG A 72 2.39 8.52 10.31
CA ARG A 72 2.63 8.18 8.88
C ARG A 72 2.48 9.42 7.99
N VAL A 73 1.37 10.14 8.15
CA VAL A 73 1.07 11.34 7.37
C VAL A 73 2.09 12.46 7.65
N LEU A 74 2.41 12.70 8.91
CA LEU A 74 3.37 13.74 9.30
C LEU A 74 4.77 13.45 8.76
N ASP A 75 5.22 12.20 8.82
CA ASP A 75 6.52 11.81 8.30
C ASP A 75 6.58 11.96 6.76
N ALA A 76 5.57 11.49 6.03
CA ALA A 76 5.49 11.64 4.58
C ALA A 76 5.48 13.12 4.14
N ASN A 77 4.63 13.95 4.77
CA ASN A 77 4.52 15.37 4.46
C ASN A 77 5.80 16.13 4.80
N SER A 78 6.42 15.86 5.97
CA SER A 78 7.65 16.52 6.41
C SER A 78 8.85 16.15 5.55
N TRP A 79 8.89 14.93 5.04
CA TRP A 79 9.95 14.51 4.12
C TRP A 79 9.78 15.11 2.72
N GLY A 80 8.59 15.64 2.41
CA GLY A 80 8.25 16.19 1.10
C GLY A 80 8.16 15.09 0.05
N ALA A 81 7.42 14.02 0.36
CA ALA A 81 7.17 12.95 -0.60
C ALA A 81 6.41 13.48 -1.82
N ASP A 82 6.76 12.97 -3.01
CA ASP A 82 6.05 13.26 -4.27
C ASP A 82 4.89 12.29 -4.51
N ILE A 83 4.99 11.08 -3.94
CA ILE A 83 4.01 9.99 -4.04
C ILE A 83 3.87 9.31 -2.68
N PHE A 84 2.64 9.00 -2.28
CA PHE A 84 2.33 8.21 -1.08
C PHE A 84 1.57 6.94 -1.47
N VAL A 85 2.15 5.77 -1.15
CA VAL A 85 1.54 4.46 -1.42
C VAL A 85 1.42 3.68 -0.12
N SER A 86 0.18 3.46 0.34
CA SER A 86 -0.12 2.70 1.56
C SER A 86 -0.55 1.28 1.19
N LEU A 87 0.14 0.30 1.73
CA LEU A 87 -0.08 -1.12 1.45
C LEU A 87 -1.02 -1.74 2.49
N HIS A 88 -2.05 -2.42 2.03
CA HIS A 88 -3.08 -3.06 2.85
C HIS A 88 -3.55 -4.39 2.26
N THR A 89 -4.27 -5.16 3.06
CA THR A 89 -5.04 -6.31 2.61
C THR A 89 -6.50 -6.14 3.01
N ASN A 90 -7.39 -6.42 2.08
CA ASN A 90 -8.82 -6.34 2.32
C ASN A 90 -9.32 -7.51 3.19
N ALA A 91 -10.45 -7.32 3.85
CA ALA A 91 -11.11 -8.36 4.63
C ALA A 91 -12.62 -8.32 4.42
N SER A 92 -13.25 -9.49 4.39
CA SER A 92 -14.70 -9.64 4.23
C SER A 92 -15.22 -10.79 5.08
N VAL A 93 -16.46 -10.65 5.57
CA VAL A 93 -17.22 -11.77 6.17
C VAL A 93 -17.57 -12.85 5.14
N ASN A 94 -17.60 -12.49 3.85
CA ASN A 94 -17.76 -13.43 2.76
C ASN A 94 -16.38 -13.95 2.30
N PRO A 95 -16.01 -15.21 2.57
CA PRO A 95 -14.70 -15.76 2.20
C PRO A 95 -14.51 -15.92 0.69
N SER A 96 -15.56 -15.78 -0.11
CA SER A 96 -15.47 -15.78 -1.57
C SER A 96 -15.10 -14.41 -2.16
N ALA A 97 -15.09 -13.34 -1.36
CA ALA A 97 -14.60 -12.04 -1.80
C ALA A 97 -13.11 -12.15 -2.11
N ASN A 98 -12.69 -11.70 -3.30
CA ASN A 98 -11.30 -11.81 -3.78
C ASN A 98 -10.93 -10.67 -4.72
N GLY A 99 -9.63 -10.53 -4.99
CA GLY A 99 -9.08 -9.56 -5.93
C GLY A 99 -8.54 -8.30 -5.28
N SER A 100 -7.97 -7.44 -6.10
CA SER A 100 -7.28 -6.22 -5.69
C SER A 100 -8.06 -4.97 -6.04
N GLU A 101 -7.97 -3.93 -5.23
CA GLU A 101 -8.55 -2.61 -5.50
C GLU A 101 -7.63 -1.50 -5.00
N CYS A 102 -7.78 -0.30 -5.55
CA CYS A 102 -7.09 0.88 -5.05
C CYS A 102 -8.09 1.88 -4.50
N LEU A 103 -7.76 2.46 -3.34
CA LEU A 103 -8.59 3.48 -2.70
C LEU A 103 -7.94 4.84 -2.86
N ILE A 104 -8.73 5.85 -3.24
CA ILE A 104 -8.31 7.24 -3.39
C ILE A 104 -9.23 8.16 -2.61
N TYR A 105 -8.76 9.40 -2.37
CA TYR A 105 -9.59 10.40 -1.69
C TYR A 105 -10.83 10.76 -2.50
N SER A 106 -10.63 11.07 -3.79
CA SER A 106 -11.70 11.49 -4.71
C SER A 106 -11.30 11.23 -6.16
N ASN A 107 -12.26 10.88 -7.01
CA ASN A 107 -12.07 10.75 -8.46
C ASN A 107 -11.71 12.08 -9.16
N LEU A 108 -11.93 13.21 -8.50
CA LEU A 108 -11.48 14.53 -8.97
C LEU A 108 -9.98 14.75 -8.74
N ALA A 109 -9.33 13.95 -7.91
CA ALA A 109 -7.89 13.98 -7.70
C ALA A 109 -7.17 13.19 -8.82
N THR A 110 -7.07 13.80 -10.01
CA THR A 110 -6.63 13.15 -11.25
C THR A 110 -5.28 12.42 -11.11
N LYS A 111 -4.28 13.05 -10.50
CA LYS A 111 -2.96 12.44 -10.28
C LYS A 111 -3.02 11.20 -9.37
N ALA A 112 -3.81 11.22 -8.30
CA ALA A 112 -3.99 10.05 -7.44
C ALA A 112 -4.73 8.93 -8.19
N ARG A 113 -5.69 9.30 -9.04
CA ARG A 113 -6.43 8.34 -9.86
C ARG A 113 -5.56 7.70 -10.94
N GLU A 114 -4.70 8.47 -11.60
CA GLU A 114 -3.71 7.97 -12.58
C GLU A 114 -2.73 7.00 -11.90
N LEU A 115 -2.15 7.39 -10.76
CA LEU A 115 -1.28 6.52 -9.96
C LEU A 115 -1.98 5.21 -9.57
N ALA A 116 -3.23 5.30 -9.10
CA ALA A 116 -4.02 4.14 -8.70
C ALA A 116 -4.31 3.19 -9.87
N LEU A 117 -4.64 3.73 -11.06
CA LEU A 117 -4.86 2.95 -12.28
C LEU A 117 -3.60 2.21 -12.70
N ASP A 118 -2.46 2.89 -12.74
CA ASP A 118 -1.20 2.31 -13.16
C ASP A 118 -0.75 1.20 -12.19
N ILE A 119 -0.87 1.42 -10.88
CA ILE A 119 -0.55 0.40 -9.87
C ILE A 119 -1.48 -0.81 -10.00
N LEU A 120 -2.79 -0.59 -10.06
CA LEU A 120 -3.77 -1.67 -10.09
C LEU A 120 -3.62 -2.52 -11.36
N ASP A 121 -3.48 -1.88 -12.53
CA ASP A 121 -3.27 -2.55 -13.82
C ASP A 121 -2.03 -3.46 -13.79
N GLN A 122 -0.87 -2.92 -13.38
CA GLN A 122 0.37 -3.67 -13.36
C GLN A 122 0.37 -4.77 -12.27
N MET A 123 -0.19 -4.50 -11.11
CA MET A 123 -0.26 -5.48 -10.04
C MET A 123 -1.19 -6.65 -10.39
N THR A 124 -2.37 -6.38 -10.94
CA THR A 124 -3.31 -7.45 -11.33
C THR A 124 -2.83 -8.23 -12.56
N LEU A 125 -2.15 -7.58 -13.50
CA LEU A 125 -1.50 -8.26 -14.62
C LEU A 125 -0.45 -9.29 -14.15
N ILE A 126 0.34 -8.95 -13.13
CA ILE A 126 1.44 -9.81 -12.62
C ILE A 126 0.92 -10.89 -11.68
N THR A 127 0.00 -10.55 -10.79
CA THR A 127 -0.52 -11.48 -9.78
C THR A 127 -1.60 -12.42 -10.31
N GLY A 128 -2.27 -12.03 -11.40
CA GLY A 128 -3.44 -12.73 -11.92
C GLY A 128 -4.70 -12.54 -11.05
N LEU A 129 -4.65 -11.69 -10.02
CA LEU A 129 -5.83 -11.41 -9.20
C LEU A 129 -6.83 -10.54 -9.97
N ARG A 130 -8.10 -10.70 -9.60
CA ARG A 130 -9.18 -9.90 -10.17
C ARG A 130 -8.97 -8.42 -9.88
N ASP A 131 -9.06 -7.59 -10.91
CA ASP A 131 -9.18 -6.14 -10.80
C ASP A 131 -10.61 -5.79 -10.32
N ARG A 132 -10.70 -5.11 -9.18
CA ARG A 132 -11.96 -4.64 -8.58
C ARG A 132 -12.18 -3.14 -8.80
N GLY A 133 -11.21 -2.47 -9.42
CA GLY A 133 -11.25 -1.05 -9.75
C GLY A 133 -10.80 -0.12 -8.63
N ILE A 134 -11.10 1.16 -8.83
CA ILE A 134 -10.74 2.25 -7.92
C ILE A 134 -11.98 2.67 -7.15
N VAL A 135 -11.83 2.86 -5.84
CA VAL A 135 -12.92 3.23 -4.93
C VAL A 135 -12.59 4.53 -4.18
N GLU A 136 -13.53 5.45 -4.13
CA GLU A 136 -13.40 6.66 -3.32
C GLU A 136 -13.57 6.35 -1.84
N ARG A 137 -12.64 6.84 -1.02
CA ARG A 137 -12.66 6.72 0.44
C ARG A 137 -12.23 8.02 1.13
N PRO A 138 -13.02 9.10 1.02
CA PRO A 138 -12.67 10.41 1.59
C PRO A 138 -12.55 10.41 3.11
N GLY A 139 -13.09 9.38 3.77
CA GLY A 139 -12.97 9.19 5.22
C GLY A 139 -11.62 8.69 5.71
N LEU A 140 -10.79 8.08 4.83
CA LEU A 140 -9.49 7.56 5.22
C LEU A 140 -8.51 8.68 5.55
N TYR A 141 -7.97 8.63 6.76
CA TYR A 141 -7.11 9.69 7.30
C TYR A 141 -5.87 9.93 6.43
N VAL A 142 -5.20 8.86 6.02
CA VAL A 142 -3.98 8.95 5.19
C VAL A 142 -4.25 9.57 3.82
N LEU A 143 -5.40 9.29 3.21
CA LEU A 143 -5.78 9.89 1.92
C LEU A 143 -6.18 11.36 2.04
N ARG A 144 -6.79 11.73 3.18
CA ARG A 144 -7.29 13.08 3.41
C ARG A 144 -6.22 14.08 3.86
N ARG A 145 -5.14 13.60 4.51
CA ARG A 145 -4.16 14.45 5.20
C ARG A 145 -2.79 14.49 4.54
N THR A 146 -2.50 13.61 3.63
CA THR A 146 -1.31 13.69 2.77
C THR A 146 -1.44 14.83 1.77
N GLN A 147 -0.32 15.45 1.40
CA GLN A 147 -0.26 16.65 0.55
C GLN A 147 0.11 16.33 -0.91
N MET A 148 0.48 15.09 -1.17
CA MET A 148 0.86 14.56 -2.48
C MET A 148 -0.20 13.59 -3.02
N PRO A 149 -0.14 13.17 -4.29
CA PRO A 149 -0.93 12.03 -4.80
C PRO A 149 -0.77 10.81 -3.88
N ALA A 150 -1.89 10.31 -3.36
CA ALA A 150 -1.93 9.26 -2.37
C ALA A 150 -2.91 8.15 -2.76
N VAL A 151 -2.49 6.90 -2.58
CA VAL A 151 -3.30 5.71 -2.83
C VAL A 151 -3.13 4.71 -1.68
N VAL A 152 -4.24 4.06 -1.30
CA VAL A 152 -4.22 2.83 -0.50
C VAL A 152 -4.43 1.67 -1.45
N VAL A 153 -3.50 0.71 -1.44
CA VAL A 153 -3.51 -0.48 -2.29
C VAL A 153 -3.99 -1.65 -1.45
N GLU A 154 -5.22 -2.10 -1.70
CA GLU A 154 -5.78 -3.33 -1.15
C GLU A 154 -5.35 -4.49 -2.05
N MET A 155 -4.24 -5.11 -1.71
CA MET A 155 -3.52 -6.05 -2.56
C MET A 155 -4.28 -7.36 -2.83
N GLY A 156 -5.17 -7.75 -1.92
CA GLY A 156 -6.00 -8.96 -2.00
C GLY A 156 -6.74 -9.15 -0.68
N PHE A 157 -7.65 -10.12 -0.61
CA PHE A 157 -8.42 -10.39 0.61
C PHE A 157 -7.69 -11.39 1.52
N ILE A 158 -7.25 -10.95 2.70
CA ILE A 158 -6.63 -11.85 3.69
C ILE A 158 -7.61 -12.93 4.18
N THR A 159 -8.91 -12.68 4.09
CA THR A 159 -9.99 -13.62 4.43
C THR A 159 -10.34 -14.61 3.31
N ASN A 160 -9.82 -14.41 2.10
CA ASN A 160 -9.95 -15.36 1.00
C ASN A 160 -8.74 -16.31 1.00
N PRO A 161 -8.93 -17.66 1.03
CA PRO A 161 -7.80 -18.58 1.13
C PRO A 161 -6.79 -18.48 -0.01
N SER A 162 -7.25 -18.26 -1.26
CA SER A 162 -6.36 -18.16 -2.42
C SER A 162 -5.58 -16.87 -2.44
N ASP A 163 -6.23 -15.73 -2.18
CA ASP A 163 -5.56 -14.42 -2.09
C ASP A 163 -4.55 -14.42 -0.94
N ALA A 164 -4.95 -14.88 0.25
CA ALA A 164 -4.10 -14.94 1.43
C ALA A 164 -2.86 -15.81 1.21
N TYR A 165 -3.03 -16.97 0.57
CA TYR A 165 -1.91 -17.85 0.20
C TYR A 165 -0.95 -17.14 -0.77
N LEU A 166 -1.46 -16.47 -1.81
CA LEU A 166 -0.64 -15.76 -2.78
C LEU A 166 0.12 -14.59 -2.13
N LEU A 167 -0.57 -13.79 -1.29
CA LEU A 167 0.03 -12.68 -0.52
C LEU A 167 1.19 -13.15 0.36
N ALA A 168 1.04 -14.30 1.02
CA ALA A 168 2.02 -14.83 1.94
C ALA A 168 3.20 -15.53 1.23
N THR A 169 2.96 -16.24 0.11
CA THR A 169 3.98 -17.08 -0.54
C THR A 169 4.68 -16.40 -1.71
N SER A 170 4.07 -15.37 -2.31
CA SER A 170 4.56 -14.68 -3.49
C SER A 170 4.57 -13.16 -3.35
N PRO A 171 5.08 -12.59 -2.23
CA PRO A 171 5.05 -11.16 -1.95
C PRO A 171 5.79 -10.32 -3.00
N ASN A 172 6.79 -10.90 -3.65
CA ASN A 172 7.55 -10.28 -4.74
C ASN A 172 6.70 -9.95 -5.97
N LEU A 173 5.64 -10.71 -6.27
CA LEU A 173 4.75 -10.41 -7.39
C LEU A 173 3.97 -9.12 -7.15
N PHE A 174 3.46 -8.93 -5.93
CA PHE A 174 2.78 -7.70 -5.54
C PHE A 174 3.74 -6.49 -5.56
N ALA A 175 4.91 -6.64 -4.94
CA ALA A 175 5.91 -5.59 -4.92
C ALA A 175 6.36 -5.18 -6.33
N LEU A 176 6.62 -6.14 -7.21
CA LEU A 176 6.98 -5.89 -8.61
C LEU A 176 5.85 -5.19 -9.38
N GLY A 177 4.60 -5.61 -9.18
CA GLY A 177 3.44 -4.99 -9.83
C GLY A 177 3.26 -3.55 -9.39
N ILE A 178 3.36 -3.28 -8.09
CA ILE A 178 3.26 -1.94 -7.53
C ILE A 178 4.42 -1.06 -8.02
N TYR A 179 5.66 -1.57 -8.01
CA TYR A 179 6.83 -0.85 -8.55
C TYR A 179 6.62 -0.47 -10.02
N ARG A 180 6.22 -1.40 -10.88
CA ARG A 180 5.97 -1.12 -12.30
C ARG A 180 4.86 -0.09 -12.51
N GLY A 181 3.82 -0.12 -11.68
CA GLY A 181 2.77 0.89 -11.71
C GLY A 181 3.28 2.27 -11.33
N ILE A 182 4.11 2.38 -10.29
CA ILE A 182 4.76 3.63 -9.89
C ILE A 182 5.70 4.14 -10.99
N ALA A 183 6.52 3.28 -11.57
CA ALA A 183 7.44 3.62 -12.65
C ALA A 183 6.69 4.12 -13.89
N ARG A 184 5.63 3.43 -14.29
CA ARG A 184 4.75 3.86 -15.41
C ARG A 184 4.12 5.22 -15.16
N TYR A 185 3.57 5.46 -13.97
CA TYR A 185 3.00 6.76 -13.58
C TYR A 185 4.06 7.87 -13.61
N ALA A 186 5.28 7.56 -13.19
CA ALA A 186 6.39 8.50 -13.17
C ALA A 186 6.99 8.78 -14.57
N GLY A 187 6.71 7.94 -15.56
CA GLY A 187 7.35 7.99 -16.88
C GLY A 187 8.81 7.52 -16.87
N ALA A 188 9.14 6.62 -15.95
CA ALA A 188 10.48 6.07 -15.71
C ALA A 188 10.62 4.66 -16.31
#